data_62cc5a5f8fb929169fe6029a29449c14
#
_entry.id   62cc5a5f8fb929169fe6029a29449c14
#
_cell.length_a   1.000
_cell.length_b   1.000
_cell.length_c   1.000
_cell.angle_alpha   90.00
_cell.angle_beta   90.00
_cell.angle_gamma   90.00
#
_symmetry.space_group_name_H-M   'P 1'
#
loop_
_entity.id
_entity.type
_entity.pdbx_description
1 polymer ?
#
loop_
_entity_poly.entity_id
_entity_poly.type
_entity_poly.pdbx_seq_one_letter_code
_entity_poly.pdbx_strand_id
1 'polypeptide(L)'
;VCLSLTVMSVDPDCSPEITAMIGASIALSISDIPWNGPIAGVFVGLVDGKFVMNPTREEREKSLLELTVASSEKKVVMIEAGAKEVSDDDMYEAIMKAHEVNCETVKFINSIVAEIGKPKFEYPSCDVDHDLFEQIREYATDAVKAALDTDDKKVRDDRLQVVYADVFEHFGEIYPEMSDETVAMINECMYKLQKLVVRRWLLDEQKRVDGRRMDQMRPLNAEVSLLPRTHGSGMFTRGQTQVLTTATLGPISDQQLLDGIDDQEYKRYMHHYNMPGYSVGEAKSSRGPGRREIGHGALAERALEPVIPSVEEFPYAIRLVSEVISSNGSTSQASICGSTLALMDAGVPIKAPVAGISCGLITKPDSDEFLTMVDIQGV
;
A
#
# COMPACT_ATOMS: atom_id res chain seq x y z
N VAL A 1 -20.22 -2.28 -2.44
CA VAL A 1 -20.24 -3.68 -2.93
C VAL A 1 -19.48 -4.55 -1.95
N CYS A 2 -20.01 -5.73 -1.62
CA CYS A 2 -19.36 -6.74 -0.80
C CYS A 2 -19.22 -8.03 -1.62
N LEU A 3 -18.01 -8.58 -1.69
CA LEU A 3 -17.72 -9.87 -2.29
C LEU A 3 -17.36 -10.86 -1.16
N SER A 4 -18.06 -11.98 -1.10
CA SER A 4 -17.76 -13.07 -0.19
C SER A 4 -17.27 -14.27 -0.99
N LEU A 5 -16.06 -14.69 -0.70
CA LEU A 5 -15.38 -15.80 -1.37
C LEU A 5 -15.16 -16.91 -0.33
N THR A 6 -15.72 -18.09 -0.61
CA THR A 6 -15.62 -19.23 0.30
C THR A 6 -14.87 -20.36 -0.40
N VAL A 7 -13.76 -20.77 0.18
CA VAL A 7 -12.99 -21.93 -0.33
C VAL A 7 -13.72 -23.20 0.11
N MET A 8 -14.20 -23.97 -0.86
CA MET A 8 -14.94 -25.21 -0.62
C MET A 8 -14.06 -26.46 -0.76
N SER A 9 -13.01 -26.36 -1.55
CA SER A 9 -12.03 -27.43 -1.80
C SER A 9 -10.72 -26.82 -2.24
N VAL A 10 -9.61 -27.41 -1.89
CA VAL A 10 -8.25 -26.94 -2.22
C VAL A 10 -7.52 -28.04 -2.96
N ASP A 11 -6.84 -27.67 -4.04
CA ASP A 11 -5.82 -28.44 -4.70
C ASP A 11 -4.46 -27.79 -4.38
N PRO A 12 -3.52 -28.51 -3.77
CA PRO A 12 -2.21 -27.94 -3.41
C PRO A 12 -1.42 -27.33 -4.58
N ASP A 13 -1.70 -27.78 -5.79
CA ASP A 13 -1.05 -27.26 -7.00
C ASP A 13 -1.74 -26.03 -7.61
N CYS A 14 -2.86 -25.59 -7.03
CA CYS A 14 -3.63 -24.45 -7.52
C CYS A 14 -3.84 -23.42 -6.38
N SER A 15 -3.31 -22.22 -6.52
CA SER A 15 -3.53 -21.14 -5.56
C SER A 15 -5.02 -20.78 -5.43
N PRO A 16 -5.63 -20.93 -4.24
CA PRO A 16 -7.00 -20.52 -4.01
C PRO A 16 -7.18 -19.00 -4.15
N GLU A 17 -6.16 -18.20 -3.85
CA GLU A 17 -6.18 -16.74 -3.94
C GLU A 17 -6.32 -16.28 -5.40
N ILE A 18 -5.55 -16.87 -6.32
CA ILE A 18 -5.62 -16.54 -7.76
C ILE A 18 -6.98 -16.95 -8.31
N THR A 19 -7.47 -18.15 -7.95
CA THR A 19 -8.80 -18.63 -8.33
C THR A 19 -9.89 -17.69 -7.81
N ALA A 20 -9.79 -17.26 -6.55
CA ALA A 20 -10.73 -16.34 -5.93
C ALA A 20 -10.71 -14.96 -6.61
N MET A 21 -9.55 -14.45 -6.98
CA MET A 21 -9.40 -13.17 -7.70
C MET A 21 -10.11 -13.22 -9.05
N ILE A 22 -9.88 -14.28 -9.83
CA ILE A 22 -10.54 -14.48 -11.14
C ILE A 22 -12.05 -14.64 -10.93
N GLY A 23 -12.48 -15.45 -9.96
CA GLY A 23 -13.89 -15.65 -9.63
C GLY A 23 -14.60 -14.38 -9.24
N ALA A 24 -13.98 -13.54 -8.41
CA ALA A 24 -14.49 -12.23 -8.03
C ALA A 24 -14.65 -11.30 -9.25
N SER A 25 -13.64 -11.29 -10.13
CA SER A 25 -13.67 -10.50 -11.37
C SER A 25 -14.81 -10.94 -12.30
N ILE A 26 -15.01 -12.24 -12.49
CA ILE A 26 -16.12 -12.79 -13.27
C ILE A 26 -17.46 -12.39 -12.63
N ALA A 27 -17.63 -12.60 -11.31
CA ALA A 27 -18.86 -12.31 -10.61
C ALA A 27 -19.30 -10.84 -10.74
N LEU A 28 -18.36 -9.90 -10.58
CA LEU A 28 -18.62 -8.47 -10.81
C LEU A 28 -18.95 -8.18 -12.27
N SER A 29 -18.20 -8.77 -13.18
CA SER A 29 -18.34 -8.47 -14.62
C SER A 29 -19.67 -8.93 -15.20
N ILE A 30 -20.18 -10.12 -14.78
CA ILE A 30 -21.48 -10.63 -15.24
C ILE A 30 -22.68 -10.04 -14.50
N SER A 31 -22.48 -9.43 -13.33
CA SER A 31 -23.54 -8.80 -12.54
C SER A 31 -24.02 -7.50 -13.15
N ASP A 32 -25.06 -6.93 -12.60
CA ASP A 32 -25.56 -5.58 -12.93
C ASP A 32 -24.78 -4.45 -12.24
N ILE A 33 -23.77 -4.77 -11.40
CA ILE A 33 -22.94 -3.79 -10.69
C ILE A 33 -22.02 -3.06 -11.68
N PRO A 34 -22.04 -1.71 -11.74
CA PRO A 34 -21.11 -0.95 -12.56
C PRO A 34 -19.70 -0.95 -11.96
N TRP A 35 -18.70 -1.32 -12.75
CA TRP A 35 -17.28 -1.25 -12.42
C TRP A 35 -16.42 -1.25 -13.69
N ASN A 36 -15.18 -0.80 -13.59
CA ASN A 36 -14.26 -0.59 -14.73
C ASN A 36 -13.28 -1.78 -14.94
N GLY A 37 -13.69 -3.00 -14.59
CA GLY A 37 -12.97 -4.22 -14.91
C GLY A 37 -13.32 -4.76 -16.30
N PRO A 38 -12.95 -6.04 -16.61
CA PRO A 38 -12.39 -7.01 -15.67
C PRO A 38 -10.89 -6.83 -15.37
N ILE A 39 -10.45 -7.48 -14.29
CA ILE A 39 -9.05 -7.70 -13.95
C ILE A 39 -8.78 -9.20 -13.87
N ALA A 40 -7.53 -9.59 -14.07
CA ALA A 40 -7.06 -10.96 -13.82
C ALA A 40 -5.83 -10.93 -12.93
N GLY A 41 -5.51 -12.05 -12.30
CA GLY A 41 -4.32 -12.23 -11.49
C GLY A 41 -3.62 -13.54 -11.84
N VAL A 42 -2.30 -13.56 -11.72
CA VAL A 42 -1.46 -14.72 -11.93
C VAL A 42 -0.32 -14.71 -10.89
N PHE A 43 0.05 -15.90 -10.44
CA PHE A 43 1.23 -16.12 -9.62
C PHE A 43 2.39 -16.56 -10.50
N VAL A 44 3.59 -16.00 -10.30
CA VAL A 44 4.79 -16.29 -11.07
C VAL A 44 5.91 -16.76 -10.16
N GLY A 45 6.48 -17.91 -10.48
CA GLY A 45 7.71 -18.42 -9.88
C GLY A 45 8.91 -18.31 -10.82
N LEU A 46 10.11 -18.34 -10.26
CA LEU A 46 11.37 -18.46 -10.98
C LEU A 46 12.06 -19.76 -10.55
N VAL A 47 11.98 -20.80 -11.38
CA VAL A 47 12.49 -22.15 -11.11
C VAL A 47 13.51 -22.53 -12.18
N ASP A 48 14.71 -22.89 -11.76
CA ASP A 48 15.83 -23.26 -12.65
C ASP A 48 16.07 -22.24 -13.79
N GLY A 49 15.96 -20.94 -13.47
CA GLY A 49 16.13 -19.85 -14.42
C GLY A 49 14.98 -19.67 -15.44
N LYS A 50 13.82 -20.26 -15.18
CA LYS A 50 12.63 -20.13 -16.02
C LYS A 50 11.46 -19.59 -15.23
N PHE A 51 10.70 -18.67 -15.83
CA PHE A 51 9.44 -18.21 -15.27
C PHE A 51 8.34 -19.26 -15.45
N VAL A 52 7.70 -19.63 -14.34
CA VAL A 52 6.59 -20.57 -14.30
C VAL A 52 5.34 -19.82 -13.84
N MET A 53 4.27 -19.89 -14.66
CA MET A 53 2.99 -19.27 -14.33
C MET A 53 2.14 -20.25 -13.53
N ASN A 54 1.61 -19.79 -12.38
CA ASN A 54 0.88 -20.58 -11.40
C ASN A 54 1.64 -21.88 -11.05
N PRO A 55 2.85 -21.77 -10.47
CA PRO A 55 3.70 -22.91 -10.16
C PRO A 55 3.00 -23.87 -9.19
N THR A 56 3.22 -25.15 -9.41
CA THR A 56 2.79 -26.24 -8.52
C THR A 56 3.48 -26.09 -7.15
N ARG A 57 3.01 -26.83 -6.14
CA ARG A 57 3.62 -26.85 -4.81
C ARG A 57 5.12 -27.16 -4.85
N GLU A 58 5.54 -28.21 -5.60
CA GLU A 58 6.94 -28.59 -5.72
C GLU A 58 7.78 -27.50 -6.41
N GLU A 59 7.23 -26.79 -7.37
CA GLU A 59 7.90 -25.69 -8.06
C GLU A 59 8.01 -24.45 -7.15
N ARG A 60 7.00 -24.15 -6.32
CA ARG A 60 7.05 -23.05 -5.32
C ARG A 60 8.17 -23.24 -4.31
N GLU A 61 8.35 -24.45 -3.80
CA GLU A 61 9.43 -24.77 -2.85
C GLU A 61 10.84 -24.47 -3.41
N LYS A 62 11.02 -24.66 -4.72
CA LYS A 62 12.31 -24.43 -5.43
C LYS A 62 12.42 -23.00 -5.96
N SER A 63 11.36 -22.24 -5.96
CA SER A 63 11.32 -20.93 -6.59
C SER A 63 12.17 -19.90 -5.86
N LEU A 64 12.84 -19.05 -6.64
CA LEU A 64 13.53 -17.86 -6.17
C LEU A 64 12.63 -16.62 -6.16
N LEU A 65 11.42 -16.72 -6.71
CA LEU A 65 10.47 -15.63 -6.87
C LEU A 65 9.07 -16.08 -6.50
N GLU A 66 8.40 -15.29 -5.68
CA GLU A 66 6.98 -15.37 -5.38
C GLU A 66 6.33 -14.05 -5.81
N LEU A 67 5.83 -14.01 -7.03
CA LEU A 67 5.31 -12.78 -7.62
C LEU A 67 3.83 -12.93 -7.98
N THR A 68 2.97 -12.13 -7.37
CA THR A 68 1.57 -11.98 -7.79
C THR A 68 1.40 -10.70 -8.58
N VAL A 69 0.85 -10.80 -9.78
CA VAL A 69 0.53 -9.64 -10.63
C VAL A 69 -0.95 -9.64 -10.95
N ALA A 70 -1.61 -8.53 -10.68
CA ALA A 70 -2.97 -8.28 -11.17
C ALA A 70 -2.96 -7.21 -12.26
N SER A 71 -3.72 -7.45 -13.32
CA SER A 71 -3.76 -6.56 -14.48
C SER A 71 -5.18 -6.42 -15.04
N SER A 72 -5.47 -5.24 -15.57
CA SER A 72 -6.52 -5.06 -16.59
C SER A 72 -5.95 -5.42 -17.97
N GLU A 73 -6.75 -5.32 -19.02
CA GLU A 73 -6.26 -5.51 -20.40
C GLU A 73 -5.14 -4.52 -20.80
N LYS A 74 -5.12 -3.33 -20.19
CA LYS A 74 -4.22 -2.24 -20.60
C LYS A 74 -3.08 -1.97 -19.62
N LYS A 75 -3.24 -2.30 -18.35
CA LYS A 75 -2.31 -1.86 -17.28
C LYS A 75 -2.15 -2.92 -16.21
N VAL A 76 -0.94 -3.06 -15.73
CA VAL A 76 -0.67 -3.70 -14.44
C VAL A 76 -1.26 -2.80 -13.34
N VAL A 77 -2.08 -3.36 -12.46
CA VAL A 77 -2.78 -2.61 -11.39
C VAL A 77 -2.28 -2.95 -10.00
N MET A 78 -1.65 -4.11 -9.81
CA MET A 78 -1.07 -4.53 -8.55
C MET A 78 0.10 -5.48 -8.78
N ILE A 79 1.14 -5.31 -7.97
CA ILE A 79 2.31 -6.17 -7.90
C ILE A 79 2.59 -6.45 -6.43
N GLU A 80 2.79 -7.72 -6.10
CA GLU A 80 3.21 -8.16 -4.78
C GLU A 80 4.29 -9.23 -4.94
N ALA A 81 5.48 -9.00 -4.39
CA ALA A 81 6.62 -9.88 -4.60
C ALA A 81 7.36 -10.20 -3.31
N GLY A 82 7.76 -11.48 -3.18
CA GLY A 82 8.84 -11.97 -2.35
C GLY A 82 9.93 -12.54 -3.25
N ALA A 83 11.19 -12.23 -3.00
CA ALA A 83 12.27 -12.68 -3.86
C ALA A 83 13.56 -13.00 -3.07
N LYS A 84 14.27 -14.01 -3.51
CA LYS A 84 15.60 -14.38 -3.01
C LYS A 84 16.68 -13.74 -3.89
N GLU A 85 16.80 -12.40 -3.79
CA GLU A 85 17.80 -11.59 -4.51
C GLU A 85 17.72 -11.74 -6.04
N VAL A 86 16.50 -11.80 -6.61
CA VAL A 86 16.26 -11.79 -8.05
C VAL A 86 16.63 -10.42 -8.63
N SER A 87 17.21 -10.40 -9.83
CA SER A 87 17.62 -9.15 -10.48
C SER A 87 16.45 -8.27 -10.87
N ASP A 88 16.68 -6.95 -11.01
CA ASP A 88 15.66 -6.00 -11.46
C ASP A 88 15.14 -6.34 -12.87
N ASP A 89 16.03 -6.78 -13.76
CA ASP A 89 15.69 -7.16 -15.12
C ASP A 89 14.81 -8.41 -15.15
N ASP A 90 15.14 -9.45 -14.38
CA ASP A 90 14.32 -10.65 -14.24
C ASP A 90 12.96 -10.33 -13.61
N MET A 91 12.92 -9.45 -12.60
CA MET A 91 11.68 -9.01 -11.98
C MET A 91 10.79 -8.30 -12.99
N TYR A 92 11.34 -7.38 -13.78
CA TYR A 92 10.60 -6.67 -14.82
C TYR A 92 10.07 -7.63 -15.88
N GLU A 93 10.90 -8.57 -16.37
CA GLU A 93 10.49 -9.58 -17.35
C GLU A 93 9.36 -10.47 -16.78
N ALA A 94 9.44 -10.88 -15.51
CA ALA A 94 8.40 -11.66 -14.85
C ALA A 94 7.06 -10.89 -14.81
N ILE A 95 7.09 -9.61 -14.45
CA ILE A 95 5.91 -8.74 -14.43
C ILE A 95 5.27 -8.63 -15.82
N MET A 96 6.07 -8.42 -16.86
CA MET A 96 5.57 -8.28 -18.23
C MET A 96 4.96 -9.58 -18.74
N LYS A 97 5.59 -10.73 -18.51
CA LYS A 97 5.03 -12.05 -18.85
C LYS A 97 3.73 -12.35 -18.09
N ALA A 98 3.67 -11.98 -16.80
CA ALA A 98 2.45 -12.07 -16.02
C ALA A 98 1.32 -11.23 -16.62
N HIS A 99 1.64 -10.02 -17.05
CA HIS A 99 0.66 -9.14 -17.71
C HIS A 99 0.10 -9.75 -19.01
N GLU A 100 0.94 -10.37 -19.84
CA GLU A 100 0.50 -11.07 -21.06
C GLU A 100 -0.51 -12.18 -20.73
N VAL A 101 -0.22 -13.02 -19.72
CA VAL A 101 -1.14 -14.09 -19.28
C VAL A 101 -2.45 -13.50 -18.72
N ASN A 102 -2.36 -12.43 -17.94
CA ASN A 102 -3.54 -11.74 -17.44
C ASN A 102 -4.40 -11.16 -18.56
N CYS A 103 -3.80 -10.62 -19.63
CA CYS A 103 -4.56 -10.15 -20.81
C CYS A 103 -5.37 -11.27 -21.48
N GLU A 104 -4.82 -12.48 -21.59
CA GLU A 104 -5.56 -13.63 -22.13
C GLU A 104 -6.72 -14.02 -21.19
N THR A 105 -6.49 -14.03 -19.88
CA THR A 105 -7.55 -14.30 -18.89
C THR A 105 -8.65 -13.23 -18.92
N VAL A 106 -8.29 -11.95 -19.09
CA VAL A 106 -9.27 -10.86 -19.24
C VAL A 106 -10.11 -11.03 -20.51
N LYS A 107 -9.51 -11.43 -21.64
CA LYS A 107 -10.27 -11.76 -22.87
C LYS A 107 -11.25 -12.90 -22.65
N PHE A 108 -10.83 -13.94 -21.91
CA PHE A 108 -11.71 -15.04 -21.55
C PHE A 108 -12.88 -14.57 -20.67
N ILE A 109 -12.64 -13.74 -19.65
CA ILE A 109 -13.71 -13.15 -18.84
C ILE A 109 -14.67 -12.34 -19.69
N ASN A 110 -14.16 -11.52 -20.61
CA ASN A 110 -14.99 -10.74 -21.53
C ASN A 110 -15.87 -11.63 -22.44
N SER A 111 -15.40 -12.81 -22.83
CA SER A 111 -16.24 -13.76 -23.59
C SER A 111 -17.42 -14.29 -22.76
N ILE A 112 -17.20 -14.55 -21.46
CA ILE A 112 -18.29 -14.95 -20.54
C ILE A 112 -19.29 -13.81 -20.37
N VAL A 113 -18.80 -12.56 -20.21
CA VAL A 113 -19.65 -11.37 -20.08
C VAL A 113 -20.52 -11.17 -21.32
N ALA A 114 -19.98 -11.43 -22.51
CA ALA A 114 -20.75 -11.33 -23.76
C ALA A 114 -21.92 -12.33 -23.85
N GLU A 115 -21.79 -13.50 -23.19
CA GLU A 115 -22.84 -14.53 -23.21
C GLU A 115 -23.91 -14.33 -22.14
N ILE A 116 -23.49 -13.99 -20.90
CA ILE A 116 -24.39 -14.01 -19.73
C ILE A 116 -24.36 -12.72 -18.89
N GLY A 117 -23.62 -11.69 -19.33
CA GLY A 117 -23.52 -10.42 -18.63
C GLY A 117 -24.86 -9.68 -18.56
N LYS A 118 -25.13 -9.03 -17.44
CA LYS A 118 -26.30 -8.19 -17.24
C LYS A 118 -26.01 -6.72 -17.58
N PRO A 119 -27.03 -5.94 -18.03
CA PRO A 119 -26.91 -4.50 -18.13
C PRO A 119 -26.55 -3.90 -16.75
N LYS A 120 -25.64 -2.92 -16.75
CA LYS A 120 -25.22 -2.24 -15.52
C LYS A 120 -26.30 -1.24 -15.08
N PHE A 121 -26.59 -1.20 -13.76
CA PHE A 121 -27.51 -0.19 -13.23
C PHE A 121 -26.86 1.20 -13.21
N GLU A 122 -27.69 2.22 -13.34
CA GLU A 122 -27.28 3.60 -13.16
C GLU A 122 -27.32 3.96 -11.68
N TYR A 123 -26.37 4.78 -11.23
CA TYR A 123 -26.32 5.29 -9.86
C TYR A 123 -26.02 6.79 -9.89
N PRO A 124 -26.50 7.56 -8.89
CA PRO A 124 -26.16 8.97 -8.80
C PRO A 124 -24.64 9.12 -8.63
N SER A 125 -24.05 9.97 -9.46
CA SER A 125 -22.64 10.31 -9.32
C SER A 125 -22.42 11.10 -8.03
N CYS A 126 -21.38 10.76 -7.29
CA CYS A 126 -20.85 11.57 -6.18
C CYS A 126 -19.80 12.57 -6.67
N ASP A 127 -19.66 12.76 -7.99
CA ASP A 127 -18.77 13.78 -8.52
C ASP A 127 -19.28 15.17 -8.13
N VAL A 128 -18.31 16.06 -7.88
CA VAL A 128 -18.63 17.44 -7.52
C VAL A 128 -19.36 18.15 -8.67
N ASP A 129 -20.29 19.02 -8.31
CA ASP A 129 -20.87 19.96 -9.26
C ASP A 129 -19.76 20.80 -9.88
N HIS A 130 -19.71 20.83 -11.21
CA HIS A 130 -18.62 21.50 -11.94
C HIS A 130 -18.62 23.02 -11.69
N ASP A 131 -19.80 23.63 -11.66
CA ASP A 131 -19.90 25.08 -11.50
C ASP A 131 -19.52 25.51 -10.08
N LEU A 132 -19.94 24.74 -9.08
CA LEU A 132 -19.50 24.96 -7.70
C LEU A 132 -18.01 24.75 -7.54
N PHE A 133 -17.44 23.70 -8.15
CA PHE A 133 -16.01 23.46 -8.11
C PHE A 133 -15.19 24.60 -8.73
N GLU A 134 -15.63 25.14 -9.88
CA GLU A 134 -14.95 26.27 -10.53
C GLU A 134 -15.04 27.55 -9.68
N GLN A 135 -16.18 27.84 -9.05
CA GLN A 135 -16.32 28.97 -8.12
C GLN A 135 -15.36 28.83 -6.92
N ILE A 136 -15.31 27.67 -6.29
CA ILE A 136 -14.40 27.40 -5.18
C ILE A 136 -12.93 27.46 -5.65
N ARG A 137 -12.63 26.96 -6.83
CA ARG A 137 -11.32 27.01 -7.42
C ARG A 137 -10.86 28.45 -7.65
N GLU A 138 -11.71 29.30 -8.22
CA GLU A 138 -11.40 30.73 -8.42
C GLU A 138 -11.19 31.46 -7.10
N TYR A 139 -12.03 31.17 -6.10
CA TYR A 139 -11.96 31.84 -4.81
C TYR A 139 -10.76 31.39 -3.96
N ALA A 140 -10.54 30.08 -3.81
CA ALA A 140 -9.66 29.54 -2.79
C ALA A 140 -8.27 29.08 -3.30
N THR A 141 -7.99 29.04 -4.61
CA THR A 141 -6.73 28.46 -5.14
C THR A 141 -5.49 29.07 -4.51
N ASP A 142 -5.40 30.38 -4.37
CA ASP A 142 -4.18 31.02 -3.86
C ASP A 142 -4.03 30.83 -2.34
N ALA A 143 -5.13 30.81 -1.59
CA ALA A 143 -5.13 30.48 -0.18
C ALA A 143 -4.72 29.01 0.07
N VAL A 144 -5.24 28.07 -0.73
CA VAL A 144 -4.85 26.66 -0.68
C VAL A 144 -3.37 26.47 -1.02
N LYS A 145 -2.83 27.16 -2.05
CA LYS A 145 -1.39 27.13 -2.36
C LYS A 145 -0.55 27.62 -1.18
N ALA A 146 -0.92 28.72 -0.56
CA ALA A 146 -0.20 29.27 0.59
C ALA A 146 -0.25 28.35 1.81
N ALA A 147 -1.37 27.67 2.02
CA ALA A 147 -1.53 26.72 3.12
C ALA A 147 -0.71 25.44 2.91
N LEU A 148 -0.63 24.94 1.68
CA LEU A 148 0.09 23.71 1.31
C LEU A 148 1.61 23.87 1.29
N ASP A 149 2.15 25.08 1.09
CA ASP A 149 3.59 25.33 0.94
C ASP A 149 4.31 25.34 2.30
N THR A 150 4.54 24.14 2.82
CA THR A 150 5.25 23.91 4.09
C THR A 150 5.68 22.45 4.22
N ASP A 151 6.81 22.22 4.89
CA ASP A 151 7.34 20.90 5.23
C ASP A 151 6.70 20.29 6.50
N ASP A 152 6.03 21.10 7.31
CA ASP A 152 5.38 20.67 8.55
C ASP A 152 3.90 20.33 8.32
N LYS A 153 3.56 19.04 8.54
CA LYS A 153 2.19 18.54 8.37
C LYS A 153 1.19 19.27 9.27
N LYS A 154 1.53 19.53 10.54
CA LYS A 154 0.61 20.19 11.48
C LYS A 154 0.34 21.62 11.06
N VAL A 155 1.38 22.35 10.69
CA VAL A 155 1.25 23.74 10.19
C VAL A 155 0.38 23.78 8.93
N ARG A 156 0.55 22.82 8.02
CA ARG A 156 -0.28 22.68 6.82
C ARG A 156 -1.74 22.46 7.19
N ASP A 157 -1.99 21.46 8.05
CA ASP A 157 -3.35 21.09 8.44
C ASP A 157 -4.06 22.26 9.17
N ASP A 158 -3.37 22.96 10.06
CA ASP A 158 -3.89 24.15 10.75
C ASP A 158 -4.21 25.29 9.76
N ARG A 159 -3.34 25.55 8.79
CA ARG A 159 -3.57 26.56 7.73
C ARG A 159 -4.76 26.18 6.84
N LEU A 160 -4.86 24.91 6.44
CA LEU A 160 -5.98 24.44 5.64
C LEU A 160 -7.31 24.58 6.39
N GLN A 161 -7.37 24.34 7.70
CA GLN A 161 -8.59 24.56 8.49
C GLN A 161 -9.07 26.02 8.41
N VAL A 162 -8.15 26.98 8.43
CA VAL A 162 -8.49 28.41 8.26
C VAL A 162 -9.07 28.66 6.86
N VAL A 163 -8.46 28.07 5.81
CA VAL A 163 -8.98 28.21 4.45
C VAL A 163 -10.35 27.56 4.30
N TYR A 164 -10.57 26.39 4.90
CA TYR A 164 -11.88 25.74 4.91
C TYR A 164 -12.94 26.62 5.61
N ALA A 165 -12.61 27.19 6.76
CA ALA A 165 -13.54 28.07 7.47
C ALA A 165 -13.94 29.30 6.64
N ASP A 166 -12.97 29.94 5.98
CA ASP A 166 -13.18 31.07 5.10
C ASP A 166 -14.07 30.69 3.87
N VAL A 167 -13.81 29.54 3.25
CA VAL A 167 -14.67 29.03 2.16
C VAL A 167 -16.08 28.77 2.64
N PHE A 168 -16.27 28.16 3.81
CA PHE A 168 -17.62 27.90 4.37
C PHE A 168 -18.34 29.19 4.72
N GLU A 169 -17.66 30.23 5.22
CA GLU A 169 -18.24 31.53 5.48
C GLU A 169 -18.72 32.20 4.18
N HIS A 170 -17.83 32.27 3.17
CA HIS A 170 -18.13 32.86 1.87
C HIS A 170 -19.30 32.17 1.15
N PHE A 171 -19.26 30.84 1.05
CA PHE A 171 -20.31 30.08 0.37
C PHE A 171 -21.56 29.92 1.21
N GLY A 172 -21.51 30.11 2.54
CA GLY A 172 -22.67 30.22 3.42
C GLY A 172 -23.52 31.45 3.16
N GLU A 173 -22.92 32.55 2.72
CA GLU A 173 -23.65 33.74 2.26
C GLU A 173 -24.39 33.50 0.93
N ILE A 174 -23.84 32.66 0.05
CA ILE A 174 -24.38 32.31 -1.25
C ILE A 174 -25.50 31.25 -1.12
N TYR A 175 -25.28 30.26 -0.24
CA TYR A 175 -26.17 29.14 0.05
C TYR A 175 -26.67 29.20 1.51
N PRO A 176 -27.66 30.04 1.84
CA PRO A 176 -28.11 30.25 3.23
C PRO A 176 -28.66 28.99 3.91
N GLU A 177 -29.17 28.03 3.14
CA GLU A 177 -29.57 26.71 3.61
C GLU A 177 -28.45 25.72 3.36
N MET A 178 -27.45 25.72 4.24
CA MET A 178 -26.33 24.76 4.21
C MET A 178 -26.81 23.38 4.65
N SER A 179 -27.37 22.62 3.69
CA SER A 179 -27.72 21.23 3.92
C SER A 179 -26.46 20.36 4.12
N ASP A 180 -26.62 19.21 4.77
CA ASP A 180 -25.52 18.25 4.92
C ASP A 180 -24.93 17.85 3.55
N GLU A 181 -25.73 17.79 2.50
CA GLU A 181 -25.28 17.51 1.14
C GLU A 181 -24.42 18.64 0.58
N THR A 182 -24.81 19.91 0.80
CA THR A 182 -24.01 21.08 0.38
C THR A 182 -22.67 21.13 1.11
N VAL A 183 -22.68 20.89 2.42
CA VAL A 183 -21.45 20.79 3.24
C VAL A 183 -20.52 19.68 2.73
N ALA A 184 -21.05 18.50 2.44
CA ALA A 184 -20.29 17.39 1.90
C ALA A 184 -19.71 17.73 0.51
N MET A 185 -20.48 18.42 -0.35
CA MET A 185 -20.04 18.83 -1.68
C MET A 185 -18.91 19.86 -1.63
N ILE A 186 -19.00 20.87 -0.77
CA ILE A 186 -17.93 21.87 -0.56
C ILE A 186 -16.65 21.20 -0.07
N ASN A 187 -16.76 20.27 0.90
CA ASN A 187 -15.61 19.51 1.40
C ASN A 187 -14.93 18.70 0.27
N GLU A 188 -15.71 18.04 -0.57
CA GLU A 188 -15.17 17.27 -1.71
C GLU A 188 -14.54 18.18 -2.76
N CYS A 189 -15.13 19.36 -3.04
CA CYS A 189 -14.54 20.38 -3.91
C CYS A 189 -13.18 20.85 -3.37
N MET A 190 -13.08 21.15 -2.08
CA MET A 190 -11.85 21.57 -1.44
C MET A 190 -10.77 20.47 -1.49
N TYR A 191 -11.17 19.21 -1.27
CA TYR A 191 -10.25 18.08 -1.38
C TYR A 191 -9.73 17.89 -2.82
N LYS A 192 -10.61 18.01 -3.82
CA LYS A 192 -10.24 17.98 -5.25
C LYS A 192 -9.33 19.17 -5.63
N LEU A 193 -9.57 20.35 -5.05
CA LEU A 193 -8.74 21.53 -5.28
C LEU A 193 -7.32 21.34 -4.72
N GLN A 194 -7.18 20.79 -3.51
CA GLN A 194 -5.86 20.46 -2.95
C GLN A 194 -5.10 19.48 -3.85
N LYS A 195 -5.76 18.40 -4.28
CA LYS A 195 -5.17 17.45 -5.23
C LYS A 195 -4.74 18.11 -6.53
N LEU A 196 -5.57 18.99 -7.08
CA LEU A 196 -5.27 19.71 -8.32
C LEU A 196 -4.04 20.59 -8.16
N VAL A 197 -3.93 21.34 -7.06
CA VAL A 197 -2.78 22.21 -6.77
C VAL A 197 -1.50 21.39 -6.64
N VAL A 198 -1.51 20.33 -5.82
CA VAL A 198 -0.32 19.49 -5.62
C VAL A 198 0.08 18.79 -6.92
N ARG A 199 -0.87 18.26 -7.69
CA ARG A 199 -0.56 17.61 -8.97
C ARG A 199 0.06 18.58 -9.99
N ARG A 200 -0.45 19.82 -10.06
CA ARG A 200 0.15 20.86 -10.93
C ARG A 200 1.56 21.22 -10.48
N TRP A 201 1.79 21.41 -9.20
CA TRP A 201 3.14 21.66 -8.70
C TRP A 201 4.12 20.53 -9.08
N LEU A 202 3.68 19.27 -8.94
CA LEU A 202 4.52 18.13 -9.26
C LEU A 202 4.78 18.01 -10.76
N LEU A 203 3.74 18.09 -11.61
CA LEU A 203 3.83 17.83 -13.04
C LEU A 203 4.36 19.02 -13.84
N ASP A 204 3.94 20.25 -13.50
CA ASP A 204 4.24 21.44 -14.29
C ASP A 204 5.45 22.21 -13.73
N GLU A 205 5.64 22.24 -12.40
CA GLU A 205 6.67 23.01 -11.74
C GLU A 205 7.79 22.15 -11.14
N GLN A 206 7.63 20.82 -11.12
CA GLN A 206 8.51 19.87 -10.43
C GLN A 206 8.79 20.28 -8.98
N LYS A 207 7.77 20.84 -8.32
CA LYS A 207 7.81 21.30 -6.94
C LYS A 207 7.04 20.34 -6.04
N ARG A 208 7.67 19.95 -4.92
CA ARG A 208 7.01 19.23 -3.82
C ARG A 208 6.55 20.21 -2.74
N VAL A 209 5.49 19.86 -2.01
CA VAL A 209 4.95 20.70 -0.92
C VAL A 209 5.97 21.04 0.16
N ASP A 210 6.94 20.17 0.39
CA ASP A 210 8.03 20.35 1.36
C ASP A 210 9.33 20.90 0.76
N GLY A 211 9.30 21.33 -0.51
CA GLY A 211 10.43 21.94 -1.19
C GLY A 211 11.56 20.99 -1.61
N ARG A 212 11.43 19.66 -1.35
CA ARG A 212 12.44 18.67 -1.77
C ARG A 212 12.43 18.49 -3.29
N ARG A 213 13.57 18.04 -3.84
CA ARG A 213 13.65 17.52 -5.21
C ARG A 213 12.95 16.15 -5.29
N MET A 214 12.63 15.71 -6.51
CA MET A 214 11.94 14.43 -6.76
C MET A 214 12.75 13.21 -6.30
N ASP A 215 14.08 13.29 -6.33
CA ASP A 215 15.05 12.26 -5.92
C ASP A 215 15.52 12.37 -4.47
N GLN A 216 15.01 13.33 -3.72
CA GLN A 216 15.48 13.64 -2.37
C GLN A 216 14.64 12.99 -1.30
N MET A 217 15.30 12.27 -0.37
CA MET A 217 14.68 11.74 0.85
C MET A 217 14.62 12.79 1.95
N ARG A 218 13.67 12.62 2.88
CA ARG A 218 13.62 13.36 4.15
C ARG A 218 14.83 13.01 5.04
N PRO A 219 15.20 13.87 5.99
CA PRO A 219 16.25 13.56 6.97
C PRO A 219 15.97 12.25 7.70
N LEU A 220 17.01 11.45 7.89
CA LEU A 220 16.97 10.15 8.55
C LEU A 220 17.61 10.22 9.93
N ASN A 221 17.02 9.53 10.90
CA ASN A 221 17.62 9.23 12.19
C ASN A 221 17.36 7.77 12.57
N ALA A 222 18.31 7.14 13.24
CA ALA A 222 18.23 5.76 13.68
C ALA A 222 18.80 5.64 15.10
N GLU A 223 18.06 5.00 15.99
CA GLU A 223 18.43 4.78 17.38
C GLU A 223 18.18 3.31 17.75
N VAL A 224 19.02 2.74 18.58
CA VAL A 224 18.87 1.35 19.06
C VAL A 224 18.97 1.29 20.59
N SER A 225 18.65 0.15 21.17
CA SER A 225 18.73 -0.09 22.62
C SER A 225 17.90 0.89 23.46
N LEU A 226 16.77 1.37 22.91
CA LEU A 226 15.89 2.35 23.59
C LEU A 226 15.12 1.75 24.75
N LEU A 227 14.74 0.50 24.65
CA LEU A 227 13.93 -0.21 25.63
C LEU A 227 14.78 -1.25 26.38
N PRO A 228 15.11 -1.00 27.65
CA PRO A 228 16.15 -1.80 28.35
C PRO A 228 15.73 -3.23 28.69
N ARG A 229 14.48 -3.62 28.48
CA ARG A 229 13.94 -4.95 28.83
C ARG A 229 13.48 -5.76 27.62
N THR A 230 13.68 -5.26 26.41
CA THR A 230 13.49 -6.02 25.16
C THR A 230 14.78 -6.72 24.76
N HIS A 231 14.71 -7.75 23.93
CA HIS A 231 15.91 -8.39 23.40
C HIS A 231 16.62 -7.49 22.40
N GLY A 232 15.86 -6.67 21.65
CA GLY A 232 16.38 -5.60 20.81
C GLY A 232 15.27 -4.58 20.55
N SER A 233 15.66 -3.34 20.27
CA SER A 233 14.74 -2.26 19.90
C SER A 233 15.40 -1.29 18.93
N GLY A 234 14.65 -0.87 17.89
CA GLY A 234 15.08 0.10 16.90
C GLY A 234 14.04 1.16 16.66
N MET A 235 14.42 2.44 16.78
CA MET A 235 13.64 3.59 16.38
C MET A 235 14.17 4.07 15.04
N PHE A 236 13.31 4.11 14.04
CA PHE A 236 13.63 4.70 12.75
C PHE A 236 12.76 5.92 12.51
N THR A 237 13.41 7.03 12.18
CA THR A 237 12.74 8.30 11.87
C THR A 237 13.12 8.77 10.47
N ARG A 238 12.12 9.15 9.67
CA ARG A 238 12.28 9.78 8.37
C ARG A 238 11.37 11.02 8.29
N GLY A 239 11.96 12.19 8.51
CA GLY A 239 11.22 13.42 8.72
C GLY A 239 10.24 13.29 9.88
N GLN A 240 8.96 13.46 9.62
CA GLN A 240 7.89 13.31 10.62
C GLN A 240 7.31 11.88 10.72
N THR A 241 7.84 10.92 9.97
CA THR A 241 7.45 9.51 10.10
C THR A 241 8.39 8.81 11.07
N GLN A 242 7.83 8.18 12.11
CA GLN A 242 8.60 7.54 13.18
C GLN A 242 7.98 6.18 13.53
N VAL A 243 8.83 5.14 13.56
CA VAL A 243 8.44 3.77 13.90
C VAL A 243 9.40 3.19 14.93
N LEU A 244 8.86 2.68 16.03
CA LEU A 244 9.60 1.90 17.03
C LEU A 244 9.34 0.41 16.78
N THR A 245 10.40 -0.35 16.56
CA THR A 245 10.30 -1.80 16.44
C THR A 245 10.99 -2.49 17.60
N THR A 246 10.36 -3.51 18.16
CA THR A 246 10.93 -4.37 19.20
C THR A 246 11.12 -5.77 18.67
N ALA A 247 12.24 -6.41 19.07
CA ALA A 247 12.54 -7.80 18.77
C ALA A 247 12.39 -8.66 20.03
N THR A 248 11.71 -9.80 19.87
CA THR A 248 11.58 -10.83 20.90
C THR A 248 12.08 -12.15 20.34
N LEU A 249 12.99 -12.80 21.08
CA LEU A 249 13.53 -14.10 20.76
C LEU A 249 12.95 -15.14 21.71
N GLY A 250 12.49 -16.26 21.19
CA GLY A 250 11.92 -17.36 21.96
C GLY A 250 12.48 -18.71 21.51
N PRO A 251 12.27 -19.80 22.26
CA PRO A 251 12.60 -21.15 21.81
C PRO A 251 11.77 -21.48 20.53
N ILE A 252 12.25 -22.48 19.77
CA ILE A 252 11.55 -22.92 18.54
C ILE A 252 10.11 -23.35 18.81
N SER A 253 9.79 -23.81 20.00
CA SER A 253 8.39 -24.13 20.38
C SER A 253 7.44 -22.94 20.36
N ASP A 254 7.95 -21.72 20.38
CA ASP A 254 7.16 -20.48 20.35
C ASP A 254 6.86 -19.99 18.91
N GLN A 255 7.26 -20.75 17.89
CA GLN A 255 6.88 -20.47 16.51
C GLN A 255 5.36 -20.52 16.35
N GLN A 256 4.83 -19.68 15.46
CA GLN A 256 3.40 -19.64 15.19
C GLN A 256 2.98 -20.90 14.44
N LEU A 257 1.96 -21.62 14.96
CA LEU A 257 1.26 -22.65 14.22
C LEU A 257 0.31 -21.99 13.21
N LEU A 258 0.39 -22.39 11.95
CA LEU A 258 -0.51 -21.99 10.88
C LEU A 258 -1.47 -23.15 10.59
N ASP A 259 -2.68 -23.08 11.16
CA ASP A 259 -3.76 -24.07 10.95
C ASP A 259 -4.69 -23.55 9.85
N GLY A 260 -4.17 -23.42 8.63
CA GLY A 260 -4.87 -22.91 7.46
C GLY A 260 -4.96 -23.94 6.33
N ILE A 261 -5.19 -23.44 5.11
CA ILE A 261 -5.25 -24.21 3.87
C ILE A 261 -3.92 -24.16 3.11
N ASP A 262 -2.95 -23.43 3.63
CA ASP A 262 -1.61 -23.27 3.06
C ASP A 262 -0.71 -24.46 3.44
N ASP A 263 0.36 -24.63 2.67
CA ASP A 263 1.34 -25.70 2.88
C ASP A 263 2.25 -25.45 4.09
N GLN A 264 2.39 -24.21 4.51
CA GLN A 264 3.23 -23.83 5.64
C GLN A 264 2.51 -24.12 6.96
N GLU A 265 3.05 -25.03 7.77
CA GLU A 265 2.49 -25.41 9.07
C GLU A 265 2.98 -24.52 10.21
N TYR A 266 4.22 -24.01 10.12
CA TYR A 266 4.85 -23.24 11.18
C TYR A 266 5.56 -22.02 10.63
N LYS A 267 5.49 -20.92 11.38
CA LYS A 267 6.16 -19.67 11.08
C LYS A 267 7.12 -19.29 12.20
N ARG A 268 8.41 -19.39 11.94
CA ARG A 268 9.47 -19.09 12.89
C ARG A 268 9.77 -17.61 13.01
N TYR A 269 9.71 -16.89 11.89
CA TYR A 269 9.89 -15.45 11.82
C TYR A 269 8.53 -14.78 11.63
N MET A 270 8.20 -13.84 12.51
CA MET A 270 6.91 -13.15 12.53
C MET A 270 7.14 -11.64 12.60
N HIS A 271 6.40 -10.88 11.83
CA HIS A 271 6.39 -9.44 11.91
C HIS A 271 4.96 -8.91 12.10
N HIS A 272 4.75 -8.18 13.18
CA HIS A 272 3.47 -7.52 13.50
C HIS A 272 3.63 -6.00 13.38
N TYR A 273 2.61 -5.36 12.84
CA TYR A 273 2.60 -3.92 12.60
C TYR A 273 1.35 -3.30 13.21
N ASN A 274 1.50 -2.22 13.94
CA ASN A 274 0.42 -1.47 14.55
C ASN A 274 0.47 0.00 14.13
N MET A 275 -0.70 0.54 13.74
CA MET A 275 -0.88 1.95 13.38
C MET A 275 -2.01 2.55 14.21
N PRO A 276 -1.76 2.88 15.49
CA PRO A 276 -2.76 3.43 16.39
C PRO A 276 -3.20 4.83 15.95
N GLY A 277 -4.41 5.22 16.33
CA GLY A 277 -5.01 6.51 15.94
C GLY A 277 -4.14 7.72 16.27
N TYR A 278 -3.43 7.70 17.41
CA TYR A 278 -2.54 8.81 17.79
C TYR A 278 -1.43 9.07 16.76
N SER A 279 -1.00 8.07 15.99
CA SER A 279 0.05 8.23 14.96
C SER A 279 -0.35 9.18 13.83
N VAL A 280 -1.64 9.37 13.63
CA VAL A 280 -2.24 10.29 12.65
C VAL A 280 -3.05 11.41 13.29
N GLY A 281 -3.02 11.54 14.63
CA GLY A 281 -3.74 12.57 15.36
C GLY A 281 -5.23 12.28 15.58
N GLU A 282 -5.66 11.02 15.42
CA GLU A 282 -7.06 10.61 15.60
C GLU A 282 -7.31 9.99 16.98
N ALA A 283 -8.44 10.33 17.60
CA ALA A 283 -8.97 9.65 18.78
C ALA A 283 -9.76 8.41 18.34
N LYS A 284 -9.07 7.27 18.18
CA LYS A 284 -9.63 6.03 17.68
C LYS A 284 -9.46 4.89 18.68
N SER A 285 -10.52 4.11 18.90
CA SER A 285 -10.40 2.90 19.73
C SER A 285 -9.66 1.80 18.98
N SER A 286 -8.71 1.14 19.65
CA SER A 286 -8.04 -0.04 19.12
C SER A 286 -8.93 -1.27 19.32
N ARG A 287 -9.33 -1.91 18.22
CA ARG A 287 -10.15 -3.15 18.21
C ARG A 287 -9.39 -4.33 17.59
N GLY A 288 -8.07 -4.32 17.65
CA GLY A 288 -7.20 -5.26 16.97
C GLY A 288 -6.76 -4.78 15.57
N PRO A 289 -5.87 -5.52 14.90
CA PRO A 289 -5.31 -5.14 13.61
C PRO A 289 -6.37 -5.21 12.52
N GLY A 290 -6.47 -4.16 11.72
CA GLY A 290 -7.25 -4.13 10.49
C GLY A 290 -6.47 -4.73 9.31
N ARG A 291 -7.10 -4.78 8.13
CA ARG A 291 -6.45 -5.29 6.91
C ARG A 291 -5.20 -4.50 6.51
N ARG A 292 -5.19 -3.20 6.80
CA ARG A 292 -4.04 -2.33 6.54
C ARG A 292 -2.83 -2.74 7.39
N GLU A 293 -3.02 -2.96 8.68
CA GLU A 293 -1.97 -3.38 9.59
C GLU A 293 -1.43 -4.77 9.20
N ILE A 294 -2.30 -5.70 8.84
CA ILE A 294 -1.92 -7.04 8.36
C ILE A 294 -1.08 -6.93 7.08
N GLY A 295 -1.52 -6.16 6.08
CA GLY A 295 -0.81 -6.00 4.82
C GLY A 295 0.56 -5.30 4.97
N HIS A 296 0.63 -4.26 5.82
CA HIS A 296 1.90 -3.58 6.11
C HIS A 296 2.87 -4.47 6.88
N GLY A 297 2.37 -5.28 7.82
CA GLY A 297 3.16 -6.28 8.55
C GLY A 297 3.73 -7.33 7.60
N ALA A 298 2.91 -7.88 6.72
CA ALA A 298 3.32 -8.88 5.72
C ALA A 298 4.35 -8.32 4.71
N LEU A 299 4.24 -7.03 4.33
CA LEU A 299 5.24 -6.38 3.49
C LEU A 299 6.62 -6.36 4.18
N ALA A 300 6.67 -5.93 5.43
CA ALA A 300 7.92 -5.85 6.18
C ALA A 300 8.49 -7.24 6.49
N GLU A 301 7.64 -8.23 6.74
CA GLU A 301 8.04 -9.61 6.96
C GLU A 301 8.74 -10.18 5.73
N ARG A 302 8.12 -10.10 4.56
CA ARG A 302 8.70 -10.56 3.28
C ARG A 302 10.00 -9.86 2.93
N ALA A 303 10.10 -8.56 3.22
CA ALA A 303 11.32 -7.81 2.94
C ALA A 303 12.54 -8.32 3.72
N LEU A 304 12.34 -8.83 4.93
CA LEU A 304 13.39 -9.28 5.82
C LEU A 304 13.62 -10.81 5.81
N GLU A 305 12.63 -11.58 5.44
CA GLU A 305 12.68 -13.04 5.43
C GLU A 305 13.93 -13.60 4.71
N PRO A 306 14.34 -13.09 3.53
CA PRO A 306 15.54 -13.60 2.83
C PRO A 306 16.87 -13.40 3.58
N VAL A 307 16.91 -12.51 4.57
CA VAL A 307 18.12 -12.21 5.35
C VAL A 307 18.08 -12.78 6.76
N ILE A 308 16.99 -13.42 7.16
CA ILE A 308 16.91 -14.13 8.45
C ILE A 308 17.80 -15.37 8.40
N PRO A 309 18.65 -15.61 9.42
CA PRO A 309 19.50 -16.78 9.47
C PRO A 309 18.68 -18.08 9.55
N SER A 310 19.25 -19.19 9.10
CA SER A 310 18.63 -20.51 9.21
C SER A 310 18.42 -20.93 10.68
N VAL A 311 17.62 -21.96 10.91
CA VAL A 311 17.41 -22.48 12.26
C VAL A 311 18.66 -23.11 12.84
N GLU A 312 19.52 -23.67 11.99
CA GLU A 312 20.80 -24.27 12.38
C GLU A 312 21.82 -23.21 12.84
N GLU A 313 21.80 -22.03 12.20
CA GLU A 313 22.67 -20.91 12.55
C GLU A 313 22.16 -20.12 13.75
N PHE A 314 20.85 -19.98 13.88
CA PHE A 314 20.21 -19.19 14.93
C PHE A 314 18.92 -19.87 15.40
N PRO A 315 18.97 -20.79 16.39
CA PRO A 315 17.87 -21.67 16.77
C PRO A 315 16.81 -21.00 17.67
N TYR A 316 16.28 -19.84 17.24
CA TYR A 316 15.26 -19.08 17.94
C TYR A 316 14.06 -18.78 17.04
N ALA A 317 12.87 -18.80 17.61
CA ALA A 317 11.74 -18.10 17.03
C ALA A 317 11.94 -16.59 17.20
N ILE A 318 11.66 -15.83 16.15
CA ILE A 318 11.90 -14.38 16.09
C ILE A 318 10.57 -13.68 15.88
N ARG A 319 10.21 -12.78 16.78
CA ARG A 319 9.01 -11.94 16.65
C ARG A 319 9.39 -10.47 16.67
N LEU A 320 9.04 -9.74 15.62
CA LEU A 320 9.13 -8.29 15.54
C LEU A 320 7.75 -7.65 15.72
N VAL A 321 7.70 -6.56 16.44
CA VAL A 321 6.51 -5.72 16.58
C VAL A 321 6.89 -4.28 16.28
N SER A 322 6.33 -3.73 15.23
CA SER A 322 6.53 -2.34 14.81
C SER A 322 5.33 -1.49 15.20
N GLU A 323 5.58 -0.48 16.03
CA GLU A 323 4.60 0.53 16.47
C GLU A 323 4.86 1.83 15.74
N VAL A 324 3.86 2.33 14.99
CA VAL A 324 3.94 3.64 14.37
C VAL A 324 3.68 4.72 15.41
N ILE A 325 4.72 5.51 15.72
CA ILE A 325 4.63 6.60 16.70
C ILE A 325 4.06 7.86 16.04
N SER A 326 4.51 8.15 14.81
CA SER A 326 4.04 9.29 14.02
C SER A 326 4.03 8.94 12.53
N SER A 327 3.04 9.41 11.80
CA SER A 327 2.86 9.12 10.37
C SER A 327 2.77 10.39 9.53
N ASN A 328 3.69 10.51 8.60
CA ASN A 328 3.59 11.42 7.45
C ASN A 328 3.97 10.66 6.15
N GLY A 329 3.31 9.52 5.92
CA GLY A 329 3.52 8.64 4.76
C GLY A 329 4.68 7.65 4.91
N SER A 330 4.56 6.53 4.20
CA SER A 330 5.59 5.46 4.08
C SER A 330 5.98 4.80 5.40
N THR A 331 5.02 4.54 6.27
CA THR A 331 5.24 3.93 7.59
C THR A 331 5.63 2.45 7.51
N SER A 332 5.11 1.69 6.53
CA SER A 332 5.49 0.29 6.30
C SER A 332 6.96 0.16 5.89
N GLN A 333 7.46 1.06 5.04
CA GLN A 333 8.88 1.09 4.68
C GLN A 333 9.76 1.51 5.89
N ALA A 334 9.26 2.40 6.74
CA ALA A 334 9.92 2.76 7.98
C ALA A 334 9.97 1.57 8.95
N SER A 335 8.93 0.71 8.98
CA SER A 335 8.94 -0.50 9.80
C SER A 335 9.99 -1.52 9.36
N ILE A 336 10.28 -1.63 8.05
CA ILE A 336 11.40 -2.45 7.53
C ILE A 336 12.73 -1.95 8.11
N CYS A 337 12.97 -0.64 8.05
CA CYS A 337 14.19 -0.04 8.59
C CYS A 337 14.31 -0.24 10.11
N GLY A 338 13.23 0.02 10.86
CA GLY A 338 13.18 -0.21 12.30
C GLY A 338 13.40 -1.67 12.68
N SER A 339 12.89 -2.59 11.87
CA SER A 339 13.06 -4.03 12.06
C SER A 339 14.50 -4.49 11.85
N THR A 340 15.18 -3.98 10.82
CA THR A 340 16.64 -4.22 10.65
C THR A 340 17.41 -3.77 11.88
N LEU A 341 17.12 -2.56 12.39
CA LEU A 341 17.78 -2.03 13.59
C LEU A 341 17.53 -2.91 14.83
N ALA A 342 16.27 -3.31 15.04
CA ALA A 342 15.90 -4.15 16.18
C ALA A 342 16.50 -5.57 16.11
N LEU A 343 16.58 -6.18 14.92
CA LEU A 343 17.23 -7.48 14.73
C LEU A 343 18.73 -7.40 15.04
N MET A 344 19.41 -6.37 14.55
CA MET A 344 20.84 -6.17 14.80
C MET A 344 21.11 -5.87 16.28
N ASP A 345 20.26 -5.05 16.93
CA ASP A 345 20.33 -4.76 18.37
C ASP A 345 20.11 -6.03 19.22
N ALA A 346 19.24 -6.93 18.78
CA ALA A 346 19.01 -8.24 19.42
C ALA A 346 20.13 -9.27 19.17
N GLY A 347 21.16 -8.92 18.38
CA GLY A 347 22.26 -9.83 18.03
C GLY A 347 21.88 -10.93 17.04
N VAL A 348 20.80 -10.78 16.29
CA VAL A 348 20.43 -11.71 15.23
C VAL A 348 21.40 -11.55 14.05
N PRO A 349 22.11 -12.62 13.63
CA PRO A 349 23.12 -12.53 12.56
C PRO A 349 22.43 -12.52 11.18
N ILE A 350 21.70 -11.43 10.88
CA ILE A 350 21.07 -11.27 9.56
C ILE A 350 22.12 -11.22 8.46
N LYS A 351 21.82 -11.80 7.31
CA LYS A 351 22.71 -11.89 6.14
C LYS A 351 23.15 -10.52 5.63
N ALA A 352 22.24 -9.56 5.63
CA ALA A 352 22.47 -8.17 5.22
C ALA A 352 21.42 -7.24 5.84
N PRO A 353 21.72 -5.94 6.03
CA PRO A 353 20.71 -4.97 6.41
C PRO A 353 19.73 -4.70 5.25
N VAL A 354 18.45 -4.59 5.58
CA VAL A 354 17.38 -4.27 4.62
C VAL A 354 16.79 -2.93 4.98
N ALA A 355 16.56 -2.09 3.99
CA ALA A 355 15.89 -0.81 4.13
C ALA A 355 14.69 -0.70 3.18
N GLY A 356 13.70 0.09 3.57
CA GLY A 356 12.49 0.34 2.78
C GLY A 356 12.32 1.82 2.45
N ILE A 357 11.95 2.09 1.20
CA ILE A 357 11.58 3.43 0.72
C ILE A 357 10.38 3.33 -0.21
N SER A 358 9.51 4.34 -0.20
CA SER A 358 8.42 4.43 -1.18
C SER A 358 8.84 5.22 -2.40
N CYS A 359 8.39 4.77 -3.56
CA CYS A 359 8.46 5.51 -4.81
C CYS A 359 7.04 5.85 -5.28
N GLY A 360 6.84 7.07 -5.75
CA GLY A 360 5.58 7.54 -6.33
C GLY A 360 5.70 7.65 -7.85
N LEU A 361 4.61 7.30 -8.52
CA LEU A 361 4.42 7.52 -9.95
C LEU A 361 3.20 8.42 -10.16
N ILE A 362 3.37 9.53 -10.85
CA ILE A 362 2.28 10.44 -11.21
C ILE A 362 2.24 10.53 -12.73
N THR A 363 1.08 10.23 -13.28
CA THR A 363 0.83 10.34 -14.72
C THR A 363 0.05 11.61 -15.03
N LYS A 364 0.33 12.26 -16.16
CA LYS A 364 -0.47 13.35 -16.66
C LYS A 364 -1.73 12.81 -17.34
N PRO A 365 -2.93 13.35 -17.04
CA PRO A 365 -4.14 12.93 -17.72
C PRO A 365 -4.00 13.00 -19.24
N ASP A 366 -4.53 12.01 -19.95
CA ASP A 366 -4.56 11.93 -21.42
C ASP A 366 -3.19 12.05 -22.12
N SER A 367 -2.11 11.66 -21.43
CA SER A 367 -0.73 11.69 -21.91
C SER A 367 0.05 10.49 -21.40
N ASP A 368 1.09 10.10 -22.12
CA ASP A 368 2.09 9.12 -21.69
C ASP A 368 3.17 9.73 -20.78
N GLU A 369 3.11 11.05 -20.52
CA GLU A 369 4.04 11.73 -19.63
C GLU A 369 3.81 11.29 -18.17
N PHE A 370 4.90 10.99 -17.50
CA PHE A 370 4.89 10.64 -16.08
C PHE A 370 6.08 11.24 -15.33
N LEU A 371 5.90 11.36 -14.03
CA LEU A 371 6.92 11.78 -13.09
C LEU A 371 7.08 10.72 -12.01
N THR A 372 8.31 10.37 -11.67
CA THR A 372 8.63 9.54 -10.52
C THR A 372 9.19 10.37 -9.38
N MET A 373 8.90 9.98 -8.15
CA MET A 373 9.46 10.62 -6.96
C MET A 373 9.80 9.59 -5.89
N VAL A 374 10.83 9.88 -5.10
CA VAL A 374 11.26 9.05 -3.97
C VAL A 374 10.72 9.63 -2.67
N ASP A 375 10.42 8.76 -1.70
CA ASP A 375 9.96 9.12 -0.37
C ASP A 375 8.70 10.01 -0.41
N ILE A 376 7.59 9.41 -0.83
CA ILE A 376 6.28 10.06 -0.80
C ILE A 376 5.81 10.33 0.64
N GLN A 377 5.11 11.43 0.83
CA GLN A 377 4.50 11.80 2.10
C GLN A 377 2.98 11.92 1.99
N GLY A 378 2.28 11.92 3.12
CA GLY A 378 0.85 12.17 3.17
C GLY A 378 0.55 13.67 2.96
N VAL A 379 -0.20 13.99 1.90
CA VAL A 379 -0.70 15.34 1.58
C VAL A 379 -2.19 15.26 1.36
#